data_4d143eb1d2ee35a219c87ce628ff6426
#
_entry.id   4d143eb1d2ee35a219c87ce628ff6426
#
_cell.length_a   1.000
_cell.length_b   1.000
_cell.length_c   1.000
_cell.angle_alpha   90.00
_cell.angle_beta   90.00
_cell.angle_gamma   90.00
#
_symmetry.space_group_name_H-M   'P 1'
#
loop_
_entity.id
_entity.type
_entity.pdbx_description
1 polymer ?
#
loop_
_entity_poly.entity_id
_entity_poly.type
_entity_poly.pdbx_seq_one_letter_code
_entity_poly.pdbx_strand_id
1 'polypeptide(L)'
;MLRSQNRFFRYQKRLISSTRAQPVTPSKSRQRRATTFTDAINRGPSFEDFINGKAAGFNIDPLEAARQNAQEAKRLPKWLKVPIPKGTNYHKLKSDVKELKLSTVCEEAKCPNIGECWGGGDKSKATATIMLLGDTCTRGCRFCSVKTNRTPAKPDPHEPENTAEAISRWGLGYVVLTTVDRDDLADGGVGHLAETVRRIKQKTPKTLVETLSGDFRGDLAMVRTMAQSGLDVYAHNLETVEALTPHVRDRRATYQQSLGVLKHAKETVPTLVTKTSLMLGLGETDEQVLATLKDLREVQCDVVTFGQYMRPTKRHMKVVDYIQPEKFEFWKQKALEMGFLYCASGPLVRSSYKAGEAFIENVLRKRSSLSMNKG
;
A
#
# COMPACT_ATOMS: atom_id res chain seq x y z
N MET A 1 -29.25 -56.93 6.86
CA MET A 1 -29.41 -57.60 5.55
C MET A 1 -28.54 -56.85 4.59
N LEU A 2 -27.30 -57.35 4.28
CA LEU A 2 -26.97 -58.16 3.08
C LEU A 2 -27.13 -57.34 1.78
N ARG A 3 -26.17 -57.08 0.95
CA ARG A 3 -24.95 -57.69 0.36
C ARG A 3 -24.37 -56.63 -0.60
N SER A 4 -23.11 -56.30 -0.57
CA SER A 4 -21.99 -56.79 -1.42
C SER A 4 -22.27 -56.89 -2.93
N GLN A 5 -21.48 -56.21 -3.74
CA GLN A 5 -20.74 -56.86 -4.82
C GLN A 5 -19.69 -55.95 -5.50
N ASN A 6 -18.48 -56.48 -5.51
CA ASN A 6 -17.34 -56.13 -6.36
C ASN A 6 -17.64 -56.35 -7.83
N ARG A 7 -17.07 -55.54 -8.72
CA ARG A 7 -16.72 -55.99 -10.08
C ARG A 7 -15.33 -55.47 -10.51
N PHE A 8 -14.45 -56.43 -10.63
CA PHE A 8 -13.19 -56.45 -11.38
C PHE A 8 -13.45 -56.16 -12.87
N PHE A 9 -12.59 -55.44 -13.52
CA PHE A 9 -12.47 -55.45 -14.98
C PHE A 9 -11.05 -55.77 -15.44
N ARG A 10 -11.07 -56.73 -16.39
CA ARG A 10 -9.97 -57.47 -16.98
C ARG A 10 -9.13 -56.64 -17.94
N TYR A 11 -7.84 -57.00 -17.96
CA TYR A 11 -6.88 -56.77 -19.03
C TYR A 11 -7.34 -57.30 -20.37
N GLN A 12 -7.13 -56.55 -21.45
CA GLN A 12 -6.93 -57.11 -22.77
C GLN A 12 -5.64 -56.58 -23.40
N LYS A 13 -4.73 -57.51 -23.61
CA LYS A 13 -3.57 -57.39 -24.49
C LYS A 13 -4.02 -57.31 -25.93
N ARG A 14 -3.49 -56.39 -26.70
CA ARG A 14 -3.44 -56.49 -28.16
C ARG A 14 -2.00 -56.38 -28.65
N LEU A 15 -1.76 -57.33 -29.53
CA LEU A 15 -0.48 -57.69 -30.14
C LEU A 15 0.06 -56.64 -31.12
N ILE A 16 1.33 -56.61 -31.14
CA ILE A 16 2.31 -55.89 -31.92
C ILE A 16 2.18 -56.23 -33.41
N SER A 17 2.20 -55.23 -34.27
CA SER A 17 2.70 -55.38 -35.63
C SER A 17 3.90 -54.44 -35.84
N SER A 18 5.02 -55.05 -36.18
CA SER A 18 6.29 -54.44 -36.44
C SER A 18 6.27 -53.68 -37.76
N THR A 19 6.51 -52.39 -37.75
CA THR A 19 6.98 -51.66 -38.92
C THR A 19 8.34 -51.03 -38.58
N ARG A 20 9.32 -51.46 -39.33
CA ARG A 20 10.71 -51.05 -39.30
C ARG A 20 10.80 -49.54 -39.63
N ALA A 21 11.11 -48.71 -38.65
CA ALA A 21 11.42 -47.31 -38.88
C ALA A 21 12.93 -47.17 -39.17
N GLN A 22 13.26 -46.45 -40.21
CA GLN A 22 14.64 -46.08 -40.59
C GLN A 22 15.23 -45.11 -39.56
N PRO A 23 16.58 -45.13 -39.40
CA PRO A 23 17.23 -44.27 -38.44
C PRO A 23 17.24 -42.82 -38.91
N VAL A 24 16.59 -41.96 -38.13
CA VAL A 24 16.65 -40.49 -38.28
C VAL A 24 17.99 -40.02 -37.67
N THR A 25 18.84 -39.42 -38.48
CA THR A 25 20.07 -38.77 -38.03
C THR A 25 19.74 -37.64 -37.05
N PRO A 26 20.41 -37.54 -35.89
CA PRO A 26 20.14 -36.48 -34.96
C PRO A 26 20.68 -35.14 -35.47
N SER A 27 19.82 -34.16 -35.61
CA SER A 27 20.20 -32.76 -35.85
C SER A 27 21.05 -32.24 -34.71
N LYS A 28 22.16 -31.59 -35.05
CA LYS A 28 23.09 -30.93 -34.11
C LYS A 28 22.46 -29.73 -33.43
N SER A 29 21.54 -29.92 -32.50
CA SER A 29 21.08 -28.84 -31.62
C SER A 29 20.47 -29.41 -30.34
N ARG A 30 21.21 -29.29 -29.27
CA ARG A 30 20.93 -29.40 -27.84
C ARG A 30 21.83 -30.38 -27.08
N GLN A 31 23.10 -30.03 -27.02
CA GLN A 31 23.89 -30.38 -25.84
C GLN A 31 24.06 -29.10 -24.99
N ARG A 32 23.04 -28.71 -24.22
CA ARG A 32 23.24 -27.90 -23.01
C ARG A 32 23.63 -28.90 -21.91
N ARG A 33 24.92 -29.20 -21.78
CA ARG A 33 25.47 -29.78 -20.55
C ARG A 33 25.22 -28.76 -19.44
N ALA A 34 24.59 -29.19 -18.34
CA ALA A 34 24.60 -28.46 -17.11
C ALA A 34 26.06 -28.26 -16.67
N THR A 35 26.58 -27.06 -16.87
CA THR A 35 27.87 -26.65 -16.30
C THR A 35 27.67 -26.51 -14.80
N THR A 36 28.53 -27.10 -14.01
CA THR A 36 28.57 -26.90 -12.57
C THR A 36 28.82 -25.40 -12.30
N PHE A 37 28.37 -24.88 -11.16
CA PHE A 37 28.63 -23.51 -10.75
C PHE A 37 30.09 -23.12 -10.81
N THR A 38 30.98 -24.08 -10.46
CA THR A 38 32.45 -23.96 -10.56
C THR A 38 32.91 -23.79 -12.01
N ASP A 39 32.34 -24.55 -12.98
CA ASP A 39 32.64 -24.40 -14.39
C ASP A 39 32.21 -23.05 -14.96
N ALA A 40 31.12 -22.50 -14.46
CA ALA A 40 30.64 -21.17 -14.85
C ALA A 40 31.58 -20.07 -14.33
N ILE A 41 32.10 -20.20 -13.11
CA ILE A 41 33.07 -19.25 -12.54
C ILE A 41 34.42 -19.34 -13.31
N ASN A 42 34.90 -20.53 -13.60
CA ASN A 42 36.18 -20.69 -14.26
C ASN A 42 36.21 -20.37 -15.77
N ARG A 43 35.02 -20.27 -16.40
CA ARG A 43 34.84 -19.89 -17.81
C ARG A 43 34.27 -18.48 -18.00
N GLY A 44 33.92 -17.81 -16.90
CA GLY A 44 33.48 -16.43 -16.92
C GLY A 44 34.64 -15.46 -17.22
N PRO A 45 34.31 -14.22 -17.64
CA PRO A 45 35.36 -13.21 -17.85
C PRO A 45 36.13 -12.96 -16.55
N SER A 46 37.45 -12.81 -16.68
CA SER A 46 38.32 -12.46 -15.56
C SER A 46 38.04 -11.03 -15.10
N PHE A 47 38.52 -10.72 -13.89
CA PHE A 47 38.44 -9.33 -13.39
C PHE A 47 39.19 -8.35 -14.31
N GLU A 48 40.32 -8.80 -14.92
CA GLU A 48 41.05 -8.03 -15.94
C GLU A 48 40.26 -7.83 -17.23
N ASP A 49 39.51 -8.83 -17.69
CA ASP A 49 38.62 -8.70 -18.86
C ASP A 49 37.49 -7.68 -18.58
N PHE A 50 37.03 -7.62 -17.33
CA PHE A 50 36.02 -6.64 -16.89
C PHE A 50 36.58 -5.20 -16.86
N ILE A 51 37.81 -5.03 -16.33
CA ILE A 51 38.50 -3.72 -16.31
C ILE A 51 38.85 -3.24 -17.72
N ASN A 52 39.28 -4.15 -18.58
CA ASN A 52 39.75 -3.84 -19.94
C ASN A 52 38.61 -3.82 -20.99
N GLY A 53 37.34 -3.99 -20.61
CA GLY A 53 36.19 -3.99 -21.50
C GLY A 53 36.14 -5.15 -22.51
N LYS A 54 36.95 -6.23 -22.29
CA LYS A 54 37.06 -7.38 -23.17
C LYS A 54 36.19 -8.58 -22.77
N ALA A 55 35.18 -8.41 -21.96
CA ALA A 55 34.23 -9.48 -21.62
C ALA A 55 33.52 -9.94 -22.90
N ALA A 56 33.81 -11.15 -23.33
CA ALA A 56 33.32 -11.75 -24.58
C ALA A 56 31.79 -11.69 -24.65
N GLY A 57 31.26 -10.90 -25.58
CA GLY A 57 29.83 -10.78 -25.88
C GLY A 57 29.13 -9.50 -25.41
N PHE A 58 29.80 -8.65 -24.66
CA PHE A 58 29.25 -7.33 -24.24
C PHE A 58 30.11 -6.20 -24.81
N ASN A 59 29.87 -5.83 -26.05
CA ASN A 59 30.46 -4.62 -26.67
C ASN A 59 29.65 -3.38 -26.24
N ILE A 60 29.40 -3.22 -24.94
CA ILE A 60 28.76 -2.03 -24.40
C ILE A 60 29.80 -1.33 -23.53
N ASP A 61 30.23 -0.13 -23.98
CA ASP A 61 31.00 0.77 -23.13
C ASP A 61 30.28 0.94 -21.77
N PRO A 62 30.93 0.60 -20.63
CA PRO A 62 30.30 0.78 -19.31
C PRO A 62 29.77 2.19 -19.06
N LEU A 63 30.43 3.22 -19.65
CA LEU A 63 29.98 4.60 -19.63
C LEU A 63 28.72 4.81 -20.50
N GLU A 64 28.64 4.12 -21.63
CA GLU A 64 27.48 4.17 -22.53
C GLU A 64 26.30 3.40 -21.96
N ALA A 65 26.52 2.24 -21.35
CA ALA A 65 25.53 1.51 -20.58
C ALA A 65 25.03 2.31 -19.35
N ALA A 66 25.93 3.01 -18.67
CA ALA A 66 25.56 3.91 -17.57
C ALA A 66 24.78 5.14 -18.08
N ARG A 67 25.12 5.66 -19.25
CA ARG A 67 24.38 6.77 -19.90
C ARG A 67 23.03 6.33 -20.42
N GLN A 68 22.90 5.15 -21.04
CA GLN A 68 21.64 4.57 -21.47
C GLN A 68 20.72 4.26 -20.27
N ASN A 69 21.24 3.66 -19.20
CA ASN A 69 20.52 3.48 -17.96
C ASN A 69 20.13 4.79 -17.28
N ALA A 70 20.93 5.85 -17.43
CA ALA A 70 20.59 7.19 -16.93
C ALA A 70 19.57 7.91 -17.81
N GLN A 71 19.54 7.64 -19.13
CA GLN A 71 18.53 8.15 -20.05
C GLN A 71 17.19 7.43 -19.92
N GLU A 72 17.18 6.12 -19.60
CA GLU A 72 15.96 5.37 -19.28
C GLU A 72 15.33 5.75 -17.94
N ALA A 73 16.07 6.33 -17.01
CA ALA A 73 15.51 6.88 -15.80
C ALA A 73 14.82 8.21 -16.14
N LYS A 74 13.50 8.16 -16.38
CA LYS A 74 12.67 9.35 -16.54
C LYS A 74 13.00 10.33 -15.40
N ARG A 75 13.54 11.49 -15.71
CA ARG A 75 13.86 12.52 -14.70
C ARG A 75 12.58 12.95 -14.01
N LEU A 76 12.64 13.10 -12.67
CA LEU A 76 11.50 13.56 -11.90
C LEU A 76 10.99 14.91 -12.42
N PRO A 77 9.71 15.02 -12.85
CA PRO A 77 9.12 16.25 -13.33
C PRO A 77 9.17 17.38 -12.30
N LYS A 78 9.06 18.63 -12.77
CA LYS A 78 9.13 19.80 -11.87
C LYS A 78 8.04 19.77 -10.78
N TRP A 79 6.82 19.33 -11.12
CA TRP A 79 5.68 19.30 -10.21
C TRP A 79 5.76 18.21 -9.12
N LEU A 80 6.74 17.30 -9.19
CA LEU A 80 7.01 16.28 -8.18
C LEU A 80 8.23 16.62 -7.31
N LYS A 81 8.88 17.76 -7.52
CA LYS A 81 10.01 18.22 -6.72
C LYS A 81 9.51 18.96 -5.49
N VAL A 82 9.98 18.55 -4.31
CA VAL A 82 9.64 19.17 -3.03
C VAL A 82 10.87 19.78 -2.40
N PRO A 83 10.72 20.86 -1.61
CA PRO A 83 11.81 21.44 -0.83
C PRO A 83 12.28 20.45 0.25
N ILE A 84 13.55 20.57 0.64
CA ILE A 84 14.08 19.83 1.80
C ILE A 84 13.38 20.35 3.07
N PRO A 85 12.88 19.47 3.95
CA PRO A 85 12.21 19.88 5.19
C PRO A 85 13.09 20.78 6.04
N LYS A 86 12.54 21.92 6.47
CA LYS A 86 13.22 22.91 7.32
C LYS A 86 12.23 23.47 8.34
N GLY A 87 12.74 23.92 9.49
CA GLY A 87 11.95 24.65 10.48
C GLY A 87 11.95 24.04 11.88
N THR A 88 11.69 24.87 12.87
CA THR A 88 11.69 24.50 14.29
C THR A 88 10.60 23.48 14.63
N ASN A 89 9.41 23.62 14.05
CA ASN A 89 8.30 22.68 14.26
C ASN A 89 8.62 21.27 13.77
N TYR A 90 9.26 21.15 12.59
CA TYR A 90 9.71 19.85 12.07
C TYR A 90 10.67 19.15 13.05
N HIS A 91 11.68 19.88 13.56
CA HIS A 91 12.65 19.31 14.49
C HIS A 91 12.03 18.95 15.84
N LYS A 92 11.09 19.77 16.34
CA LYS A 92 10.37 19.49 17.57
C LYS A 92 9.53 18.21 17.46
N LEU A 93 8.68 18.11 16.44
CA LEU A 93 7.85 16.93 16.20
C LEU A 93 8.70 15.67 16.06
N LYS A 94 9.82 15.76 15.34
CA LYS A 94 10.77 14.66 15.19
C LYS A 94 11.39 14.23 16.53
N SER A 95 11.71 15.18 17.40
CA SER A 95 12.21 14.90 18.76
C SER A 95 11.15 14.21 19.61
N ASP A 96 9.92 14.75 19.61
CA ASP A 96 8.81 14.23 20.41
C ASP A 96 8.44 12.79 20.01
N VAL A 97 8.36 12.52 18.69
CA VAL A 97 8.11 11.17 18.13
C VAL A 97 9.18 10.18 18.63
N LYS A 98 10.45 10.59 18.63
CA LYS A 98 11.56 9.75 19.08
C LYS A 98 11.54 9.53 20.60
N GLU A 99 11.27 10.57 21.38
CA GLU A 99 11.18 10.49 22.85
C GLU A 99 10.08 9.52 23.30
N LEU A 100 8.91 9.59 22.64
CA LEU A 100 7.75 8.75 22.92
C LEU A 100 7.84 7.36 22.25
N LYS A 101 8.95 7.03 21.59
CA LYS A 101 9.20 5.77 20.88
C LYS A 101 8.10 5.43 19.86
N LEU A 102 7.55 6.45 19.22
CA LEU A 102 6.53 6.29 18.17
C LEU A 102 7.18 6.19 16.79
N SER A 103 6.54 5.49 15.89
CA SER A 103 6.89 5.42 14.46
C SER A 103 5.92 6.26 13.64
N THR A 104 6.40 6.84 12.53
CA THR A 104 5.56 7.58 11.60
C THR A 104 5.76 7.10 10.18
N VAL A 105 4.67 6.97 9.43
CA VAL A 105 4.74 6.69 7.98
C VAL A 105 5.50 7.79 7.24
N CYS A 106 5.47 9.02 7.75
CA CYS A 106 6.18 10.14 7.15
C CYS A 106 7.69 9.88 7.05
N GLU A 107 8.28 9.23 8.06
CA GLU A 107 9.70 8.84 8.08
C GLU A 107 9.92 7.47 7.41
N GLU A 108 9.19 6.43 7.78
CA GLU A 108 9.37 5.06 7.30
C GLU A 108 9.09 4.91 5.81
N ALA A 109 8.04 5.56 5.31
CA ALA A 109 7.71 5.57 3.89
C ALA A 109 8.43 6.67 3.09
N LYS A 110 9.33 7.44 3.71
CA LYS A 110 10.07 8.55 3.05
C LYS A 110 9.13 9.51 2.32
N CYS A 111 8.08 9.94 3.01
CA CYS A 111 7.04 10.78 2.43
C CYS A 111 7.62 12.12 1.92
N PRO A 112 7.39 12.50 0.65
CA PRO A 112 7.89 13.75 0.12
C PRO A 112 7.27 14.99 0.80
N ASN A 113 6.10 14.84 1.40
CA ASN A 113 5.35 15.94 2.01
C ASN A 113 5.69 16.20 3.48
N ILE A 114 6.63 15.47 4.07
CA ILE A 114 6.96 15.55 5.50
C ILE A 114 7.28 17.01 5.94
N GLY A 115 7.96 17.76 5.08
CA GLY A 115 8.30 19.16 5.34
C GLY A 115 7.10 20.08 5.42
N GLU A 116 6.09 19.85 4.60
CA GLU A 116 4.84 20.62 4.60
C GLU A 116 3.93 20.20 5.76
N CYS A 117 3.74 18.90 5.95
CA CYS A 117 2.87 18.37 7.00
C CYS A 117 3.38 18.68 8.43
N TRP A 118 4.70 18.68 8.64
CA TRP A 118 5.32 18.89 9.95
C TRP A 118 5.84 20.31 10.16
N GLY A 119 6.10 21.06 9.07
CA GLY A 119 6.70 22.40 9.09
C GLY A 119 5.72 23.55 8.91
N GLY A 120 4.46 23.27 8.57
CA GLY A 120 3.43 24.28 8.27
C GLY A 120 3.20 25.25 9.42
N GLY A 121 3.06 26.55 9.09
CA GLY A 121 3.04 27.66 10.06
C GLY A 121 1.87 27.69 11.03
N ASP A 122 0.81 26.89 10.83
CA ASP A 122 -0.35 26.80 11.70
C ASP A 122 -0.41 25.42 12.35
N LYS A 123 -0.21 25.36 13.66
CA LYS A 123 -0.23 24.11 14.44
C LYS A 123 -1.57 23.37 14.35
N SER A 124 -2.67 24.11 14.15
CA SER A 124 -4.01 23.52 14.01
C SER A 124 -4.21 22.71 12.72
N LYS A 125 -3.31 22.90 11.73
CA LYS A 125 -3.34 22.22 10.43
C LYS A 125 -2.26 21.15 10.28
N ALA A 126 -1.43 20.95 11.29
CA ALA A 126 -0.42 19.90 11.27
C ALA A 126 -1.13 18.53 11.31
N THR A 127 -0.81 17.68 10.34
CA THR A 127 -1.31 16.29 10.29
C THR A 127 -0.16 15.36 10.58
N ALA A 128 -0.22 14.65 11.71
CA ALA A 128 0.70 13.57 12.01
C ALA A 128 0.06 12.23 11.60
N THR A 129 0.82 11.40 10.92
CA THR A 129 0.41 10.03 10.61
C THR A 129 1.25 9.08 11.44
N ILE A 130 0.68 8.60 12.54
CA ILE A 130 1.35 7.71 13.48
C ILE A 130 1.18 6.27 12.99
N MET A 131 2.29 5.52 12.94
CA MET A 131 2.29 4.12 12.55
C MET A 131 2.29 3.24 13.81
N LEU A 132 1.28 2.41 13.93
CA LEU A 132 1.06 1.50 15.05
C LEU A 132 1.49 0.07 14.70
N LEU A 133 1.66 -0.77 15.73
CA LEU A 133 2.09 -2.17 15.63
C LEU A 133 3.54 -2.34 15.14
N GLY A 134 4.35 -1.30 15.32
CA GLY A 134 5.76 -1.28 14.93
C GLY A 134 6.02 -0.89 13.48
N ASP A 135 7.27 -1.06 13.04
CA ASP A 135 7.80 -0.59 11.74
C ASP A 135 7.94 -1.70 10.69
N THR A 136 7.47 -2.90 10.98
CA THR A 136 7.72 -4.09 10.16
C THR A 136 6.42 -4.81 9.80
N CYS A 137 6.15 -4.93 8.50
CA CYS A 137 4.96 -5.54 7.92
C CYS A 137 5.19 -7.03 7.63
N THR A 138 4.15 -7.86 7.74
CA THR A 138 4.21 -9.28 7.32
C THR A 138 4.01 -9.46 5.82
N ARG A 139 3.63 -8.42 5.08
CA ARG A 139 3.31 -8.45 3.65
C ARG A 139 4.33 -7.69 2.83
N GLY A 140 4.52 -8.14 1.57
CA GLY A 140 5.52 -7.61 0.65
C GLY A 140 4.92 -6.91 -0.57
N CYS A 141 4.10 -5.88 -0.37
CA CYS A 141 3.58 -5.07 -1.48
C CYS A 141 4.72 -4.40 -2.26
N ARG A 142 4.73 -4.53 -3.58
CA ARG A 142 5.88 -4.16 -4.43
C ARG A 142 6.11 -2.66 -4.56
N PHE A 143 5.15 -1.84 -4.15
CA PHE A 143 5.25 -0.38 -4.11
C PHE A 143 5.77 0.15 -2.77
N CYS A 144 5.64 -0.62 -1.69
CA CYS A 144 5.79 -0.16 -0.31
C CYS A 144 7.23 -0.27 0.17
N SER A 145 7.76 0.77 0.83
CA SER A 145 9.11 0.80 1.37
C SER A 145 9.23 0.34 2.83
N VAL A 146 8.12 0.02 3.47
CA VAL A 146 8.10 -0.50 4.84
C VAL A 146 8.87 -1.82 4.92
N LYS A 147 9.62 -2.01 5.99
CA LYS A 147 10.38 -3.25 6.24
C LYS A 147 9.43 -4.44 6.28
N THR A 148 9.90 -5.58 5.79
CA THR A 148 9.10 -6.81 5.77
C THR A 148 9.78 -7.93 6.53
N ASN A 149 9.01 -8.61 7.39
CA ASN A 149 9.44 -9.83 8.08
C ASN A 149 8.19 -10.69 8.34
N ARG A 150 8.33 -12.00 8.29
CA ARG A 150 7.24 -12.93 8.62
C ARG A 150 6.97 -13.03 10.13
N THR A 151 7.96 -12.68 10.92
CA THR A 151 7.93 -12.69 12.39
C THR A 151 8.45 -11.37 12.92
N PRO A 152 7.66 -10.28 12.84
CA PRO A 152 8.04 -8.99 13.40
C PRO A 152 8.16 -9.04 14.93
N ALA A 153 8.78 -8.05 15.54
CA ALA A 153 8.78 -7.90 17.00
C ALA A 153 7.34 -7.79 17.54
N LYS A 154 7.13 -8.23 18.79
CA LYS A 154 5.84 -8.07 19.45
C LYS A 154 5.48 -6.59 19.56
N PRO A 155 4.19 -6.21 19.38
CA PRO A 155 3.75 -4.85 19.63
C PRO A 155 4.09 -4.39 21.04
N ASP A 156 4.46 -3.13 21.19
CA ASP A 156 4.67 -2.54 22.52
C ASP A 156 3.31 -2.36 23.22
N PRO A 157 3.05 -2.99 24.37
CA PRO A 157 1.79 -2.86 25.09
C PRO A 157 1.51 -1.42 25.57
N HIS A 158 2.54 -0.57 25.63
CA HIS A 158 2.41 0.84 26.03
C HIS A 158 2.13 1.77 24.83
N GLU A 159 2.24 1.31 23.59
CA GLU A 159 2.04 2.12 22.39
C GLU A 159 0.66 2.82 22.35
N PRO A 160 -0.48 2.18 22.74
CA PRO A 160 -1.77 2.86 22.79
C PRO A 160 -1.81 4.05 23.75
N GLU A 161 -1.22 3.91 24.93
CA GLU A 161 -1.17 4.99 25.91
C GLU A 161 -0.22 6.11 25.48
N ASN A 162 0.98 5.75 25.02
CA ASN A 162 1.98 6.71 24.55
C ASN A 162 1.45 7.52 23.36
N THR A 163 0.73 6.87 22.45
CA THR A 163 0.09 7.54 21.29
C THR A 163 -0.99 8.52 21.75
N ALA A 164 -1.88 8.10 22.64
CA ALA A 164 -2.93 8.98 23.15
C ALA A 164 -2.37 10.17 23.93
N GLU A 165 -1.30 9.97 24.69
CA GLU A 165 -0.58 11.03 25.40
C GLU A 165 0.08 12.01 24.43
N ALA A 166 0.76 11.52 23.39
CA ALA A 166 1.37 12.36 22.36
C ALA A 166 0.33 13.27 21.68
N ILE A 167 -0.79 12.70 21.26
CA ILE A 167 -1.87 13.44 20.59
C ILE A 167 -2.45 14.51 21.52
N SER A 168 -2.64 14.17 22.80
CA SER A 168 -3.12 15.12 23.80
C SER A 168 -2.16 16.29 23.97
N ARG A 169 -0.84 16.04 24.10
CA ARG A 169 0.19 17.09 24.23
C ARG A 169 0.31 17.96 22.99
N TRP A 170 0.12 17.39 21.82
CA TRP A 170 0.21 18.15 20.55
C TRP A 170 -1.04 18.99 20.27
N GLY A 171 -2.17 18.70 20.92
CA GLY A 171 -3.42 19.44 20.75
C GLY A 171 -3.98 19.38 19.33
N LEU A 172 -3.81 18.22 18.64
CA LEU A 172 -4.26 18.06 17.28
C LEU A 172 -5.78 17.94 17.20
N GLY A 173 -6.40 18.67 16.26
CA GLY A 173 -7.83 18.54 15.94
C GLY A 173 -8.14 17.30 15.10
N TYR A 174 -7.16 16.77 14.39
CA TYR A 174 -7.26 15.59 13.51
C TYR A 174 -5.97 14.77 13.56
N VAL A 175 -6.12 13.44 13.66
CA VAL A 175 -5.00 12.52 13.64
C VAL A 175 -5.28 11.35 12.69
N VAL A 176 -4.25 10.92 11.98
CA VAL A 176 -4.29 9.69 11.19
C VAL A 176 -3.44 8.63 11.88
N LEU A 177 -4.08 7.55 12.23
CA LEU A 177 -3.42 6.32 12.67
C LEU A 177 -3.29 5.39 11.47
N THR A 178 -2.13 4.82 11.27
CA THR A 178 -1.94 3.79 10.25
C THR A 178 -1.27 2.58 10.86
N THR A 179 -1.28 1.46 10.18
CA THR A 179 -0.70 0.23 10.67
C THR A 179 0.01 -0.54 9.56
N VAL A 180 0.91 -1.39 9.97
CA VAL A 180 1.43 -2.49 9.16
C VAL A 180 0.49 -3.69 9.24
N ASP A 181 0.49 -4.55 8.22
CA ASP A 181 -0.22 -5.84 8.33
C ASP A 181 0.55 -6.77 9.28
N ARG A 182 -0.17 -7.35 10.22
CA ARG A 182 0.34 -8.26 11.25
C ARG A 182 -0.37 -9.60 11.15
N ASP A 183 -0.19 -10.31 10.03
CA ASP A 183 -0.77 -11.64 9.82
C ASP A 183 -0.22 -12.70 10.80
N ASP A 184 0.83 -12.37 11.55
CA ASP A 184 1.42 -13.16 12.62
C ASP A 184 0.61 -13.09 13.93
N LEU A 185 -0.22 -12.06 14.11
CA LEU A 185 -1.11 -11.93 15.27
C LEU A 185 -2.46 -12.58 14.99
N ALA A 186 -3.03 -13.23 15.98
CA ALA A 186 -4.30 -13.94 15.86
C ALA A 186 -5.45 -13.01 15.44
N ASP A 187 -5.47 -11.79 16.00
CA ASP A 187 -6.46 -10.74 15.74
C ASP A 187 -5.99 -9.71 14.71
N GLY A 188 -4.89 -9.96 13.97
CA GLY A 188 -4.31 -8.99 13.04
C GLY A 188 -3.92 -7.65 13.68
N GLY A 189 -3.91 -7.55 15.00
CA GLY A 189 -3.63 -6.35 15.78
C GLY A 189 -4.83 -5.42 15.98
N VAL A 190 -6.05 -5.84 15.63
CA VAL A 190 -7.25 -4.98 15.76
C VAL A 190 -7.53 -4.56 17.19
N GLY A 191 -7.29 -5.43 18.17
CA GLY A 191 -7.45 -5.11 19.59
C GLY A 191 -6.59 -3.92 20.01
N HIS A 192 -5.34 -3.93 19.61
CA HIS A 192 -4.37 -2.86 19.88
C HIS A 192 -4.77 -1.53 19.20
N LEU A 193 -5.22 -1.59 17.94
CA LEU A 193 -5.68 -0.41 17.20
C LEU A 193 -6.93 0.20 17.83
N ALA A 194 -7.93 -0.63 18.12
CA ALA A 194 -9.18 -0.18 18.72
C ALA A 194 -8.97 0.40 20.13
N GLU A 195 -8.05 -0.17 20.91
CA GLU A 195 -7.66 0.38 22.20
C GLU A 195 -7.00 1.75 22.07
N THR A 196 -6.12 1.92 21.09
CA THR A 196 -5.49 3.23 20.80
C THR A 196 -6.53 4.30 20.49
N VAL A 197 -7.51 3.99 19.63
CA VAL A 197 -8.61 4.91 19.30
C VAL A 197 -9.41 5.28 20.55
N ARG A 198 -9.80 4.28 21.37
CA ARG A 198 -10.55 4.52 22.61
C ARG A 198 -9.81 5.43 23.58
N ARG A 199 -8.51 5.22 23.79
CA ARG A 199 -7.67 6.06 24.66
C ARG A 199 -7.55 7.49 24.15
N ILE A 200 -7.40 7.70 22.83
CA ILE A 200 -7.40 9.01 22.24
C ILE A 200 -8.74 9.71 22.50
N LYS A 201 -9.86 9.04 22.24
CA LYS A 201 -11.19 9.59 22.45
C LYS A 201 -11.50 9.89 23.93
N GLN A 202 -10.94 9.12 24.87
CA GLN A 202 -11.04 9.39 26.31
C GLN A 202 -10.24 10.63 26.71
N LYS A 203 -8.98 10.78 26.25
CA LYS A 203 -8.11 11.92 26.58
C LYS A 203 -8.51 13.19 25.82
N THR A 204 -8.88 13.05 24.56
CA THR A 204 -9.17 14.16 23.65
C THR A 204 -10.45 13.91 22.84
N PRO A 205 -11.65 14.00 23.46
CA PRO A 205 -12.92 13.65 22.80
C PRO A 205 -13.23 14.43 21.51
N LYS A 206 -12.67 15.63 21.39
CA LYS A 206 -12.87 16.52 20.22
C LYS A 206 -11.94 16.22 19.05
N THR A 207 -10.88 15.45 19.27
CA THR A 207 -9.94 15.06 18.21
C THR A 207 -10.60 14.05 17.28
N LEU A 208 -10.63 14.35 16.00
CA LEU A 208 -11.11 13.44 14.96
C LEU A 208 -10.03 12.41 14.66
N VAL A 209 -10.42 11.14 14.64
CA VAL A 209 -9.51 10.02 14.44
C VAL A 209 -9.82 9.31 13.14
N GLU A 210 -8.88 9.34 12.20
CA GLU A 210 -8.87 8.50 11.02
C GLU A 210 -7.96 7.30 11.30
N THR A 211 -8.40 6.08 10.97
CA THR A 211 -7.54 4.91 11.01
C THR A 211 -7.43 4.30 9.62
N LEU A 212 -6.20 4.30 9.07
CA LEU A 212 -5.84 3.58 7.87
C LEU A 212 -5.39 2.17 8.28
N SER A 213 -6.33 1.22 8.24
CA SER A 213 -6.11 -0.16 8.68
C SER A 213 -5.78 -1.09 7.51
N GLY A 214 -5.15 -2.22 7.83
CA GLY A 214 -5.06 -3.37 6.95
C GLY A 214 -6.43 -4.02 6.69
N ASP A 215 -6.42 -5.10 5.93
CA ASP A 215 -7.64 -5.85 5.58
C ASP A 215 -7.96 -6.98 6.57
N PHE A 216 -7.15 -7.17 7.61
CA PHE A 216 -7.30 -8.23 8.61
C PHE A 216 -7.51 -9.62 7.98
N ARG A 217 -6.84 -9.92 6.86
CA ARG A 217 -7.00 -11.18 6.09
C ARG A 217 -8.43 -11.43 5.61
N GLY A 218 -9.26 -10.39 5.52
CA GLY A 218 -10.67 -10.48 5.13
C GLY A 218 -11.59 -10.90 6.28
N ASP A 219 -11.11 -10.94 7.53
CA ASP A 219 -11.95 -11.24 8.68
C ASP A 219 -12.87 -10.07 9.04
N LEU A 220 -14.14 -10.22 8.70
CA LEU A 220 -15.16 -9.19 8.89
C LEU A 220 -15.48 -8.93 10.37
N ALA A 221 -15.24 -9.85 11.27
CA ALA A 221 -15.40 -9.61 12.71
C ALA A 221 -14.35 -8.62 13.23
N MET A 222 -13.12 -8.71 12.72
CA MET A 222 -12.07 -7.75 13.03
C MET A 222 -12.36 -6.37 12.41
N VAL A 223 -12.86 -6.32 11.17
CA VAL A 223 -13.31 -5.07 10.53
C VAL A 223 -14.42 -4.40 11.36
N ARG A 224 -15.39 -5.18 11.84
CA ARG A 224 -16.46 -4.69 12.74
C ARG A 224 -15.89 -4.12 14.03
N THR A 225 -14.98 -4.84 14.68
CA THR A 225 -14.32 -4.38 15.92
C THR A 225 -13.64 -3.04 15.71
N MET A 226 -12.94 -2.86 14.60
CA MET A 226 -12.29 -1.60 14.24
C MET A 226 -13.32 -0.49 13.98
N ALA A 227 -14.35 -0.76 13.18
CA ALA A 227 -15.39 0.21 12.84
C ALA A 227 -16.15 0.73 14.08
N GLN A 228 -16.30 -0.13 15.10
CA GLN A 228 -16.98 0.19 16.37
C GLN A 228 -16.06 0.77 17.45
N SER A 229 -14.78 1.02 17.16
CA SER A 229 -13.81 1.52 18.15
C SER A 229 -14.03 2.98 18.57
N GLY A 230 -14.89 3.72 17.86
CA GLY A 230 -15.15 5.15 18.09
C GLY A 230 -14.35 6.07 17.16
N LEU A 231 -13.73 5.53 16.12
CA LEU A 231 -13.06 6.34 15.08
C LEU A 231 -14.09 7.13 14.24
N ASP A 232 -13.65 8.21 13.62
CA ASP A 232 -14.49 9.08 12.79
C ASP A 232 -14.38 8.74 11.29
N VAL A 233 -13.21 8.24 10.86
CA VAL A 233 -12.94 7.86 9.48
C VAL A 233 -12.27 6.50 9.42
N TYR A 234 -12.89 5.56 8.71
CA TYR A 234 -12.32 4.26 8.40
C TYR A 234 -11.65 4.31 7.03
N ALA A 235 -10.34 4.28 7.00
CA ALA A 235 -9.59 4.27 5.76
C ALA A 235 -9.01 2.87 5.48
N HIS A 236 -9.14 2.42 4.23
CA HIS A 236 -8.49 1.22 3.71
C HIS A 236 -8.17 1.42 2.23
N ASN A 237 -6.89 1.34 1.89
CA ASN A 237 -6.44 1.66 0.54
C ASN A 237 -6.60 0.47 -0.42
N LEU A 238 -7.20 0.70 -1.58
CA LEU A 238 -7.15 -0.22 -2.72
C LEU A 238 -5.78 -0.22 -3.40
N GLU A 239 -5.07 0.91 -3.35
CA GLU A 239 -3.76 1.19 -3.91
C GLU A 239 -3.71 1.27 -5.44
N THR A 240 -4.44 0.43 -6.16
CA THR A 240 -4.48 0.40 -7.62
C THR A 240 -5.77 -0.24 -8.13
N VAL A 241 -5.94 -0.28 -9.45
CA VAL A 241 -7.07 -0.91 -10.14
C VAL A 241 -7.02 -2.45 -10.04
N GLU A 242 -8.14 -3.13 -10.24
CA GLU A 242 -8.25 -4.59 -10.09
C GLU A 242 -7.20 -5.35 -10.91
N ALA A 243 -7.07 -5.02 -12.20
CA ALA A 243 -6.15 -5.70 -13.12
C ALA A 243 -4.67 -5.61 -12.69
N LEU A 244 -4.27 -4.56 -11.99
CA LEU A 244 -2.90 -4.37 -11.53
C LEU A 244 -2.68 -4.88 -10.10
N THR A 245 -3.72 -5.12 -9.32
CA THR A 245 -3.62 -5.55 -7.93
C THR A 245 -2.69 -6.75 -7.72
N PRO A 246 -2.73 -7.85 -8.51
CA PRO A 246 -1.83 -8.99 -8.32
C PRO A 246 -0.35 -8.67 -8.54
N HIS A 247 -0.05 -7.59 -9.28
CA HIS A 247 1.32 -7.17 -9.60
C HIS A 247 1.85 -6.11 -8.65
N VAL A 248 0.97 -5.35 -7.98
CA VAL A 248 1.28 -4.19 -7.15
C VAL A 248 1.27 -4.55 -5.67
N ARG A 249 0.24 -5.29 -5.23
CA ARG A 249 0.02 -5.64 -3.83
C ARG A 249 0.55 -7.04 -3.48
N ASP A 250 0.66 -7.32 -2.20
CA ASP A 250 0.88 -8.69 -1.73
C ASP A 250 -0.29 -9.58 -2.14
N ARG A 251 -0.02 -10.84 -2.49
CA ARG A 251 -1.04 -11.81 -2.94
C ARG A 251 -2.21 -12.01 -1.96
N ARG A 252 -2.03 -11.68 -0.68
CA ARG A 252 -3.06 -11.77 0.37
C ARG A 252 -3.99 -10.55 0.40
N ALA A 253 -3.58 -9.47 -0.25
CA ALA A 253 -4.34 -8.22 -0.31
C ALA A 253 -5.05 -8.11 -1.66
N THR A 254 -6.16 -8.84 -1.83
CA THR A 254 -6.91 -8.85 -3.09
C THR A 254 -7.80 -7.62 -3.24
N TYR A 255 -8.16 -7.29 -4.46
CA TYR A 255 -9.03 -6.15 -4.78
C TYR A 255 -10.42 -6.32 -4.15
N GLN A 256 -11.04 -7.47 -4.35
CA GLN A 256 -12.38 -7.77 -3.84
C GLN A 256 -12.41 -7.81 -2.30
N GLN A 257 -11.33 -8.31 -1.66
CA GLN A 257 -11.22 -8.28 -0.20
C GLN A 257 -11.20 -6.84 0.31
N SER A 258 -10.49 -5.93 -0.35
CA SER A 258 -10.43 -4.53 0.04
C SER A 258 -11.77 -3.80 -0.11
N LEU A 259 -12.52 -4.08 -1.19
CA LEU A 259 -13.90 -3.59 -1.33
C LEU A 259 -14.81 -4.14 -0.23
N GLY A 260 -14.68 -5.43 0.10
CA GLY A 260 -15.41 -6.09 1.19
C GLY A 260 -15.16 -5.44 2.54
N VAL A 261 -13.92 -5.06 2.84
CA VAL A 261 -13.55 -4.33 4.07
C VAL A 261 -14.28 -2.98 4.15
N LEU A 262 -14.22 -2.16 3.10
CA LEU A 262 -14.89 -0.85 3.06
C LEU A 262 -16.41 -1.00 3.18
N LYS A 263 -16.99 -1.94 2.45
CA LYS A 263 -18.43 -2.26 2.50
C LYS A 263 -18.85 -2.63 3.91
N HIS A 264 -18.16 -3.60 4.52
CA HIS A 264 -18.51 -4.08 5.85
C HIS A 264 -18.36 -3.02 6.95
N ALA A 265 -17.33 -2.18 6.87
CA ALA A 265 -17.16 -1.06 7.78
C ALA A 265 -18.35 -0.07 7.68
N LYS A 266 -18.79 0.24 6.44
CA LYS A 266 -19.94 1.11 6.18
C LYS A 266 -21.27 0.51 6.66
N GLU A 267 -21.51 -0.77 6.41
CA GLU A 267 -22.68 -1.50 6.86
C GLU A 267 -22.74 -1.61 8.39
N THR A 268 -21.59 -1.79 9.04
CA THR A 268 -21.48 -1.89 10.50
C THR A 268 -21.81 -0.56 11.19
N VAL A 269 -21.31 0.56 10.66
CA VAL A 269 -21.55 1.90 11.19
C VAL A 269 -21.91 2.83 10.03
N PRO A 270 -23.18 2.98 9.65
CA PRO A 270 -23.60 3.75 8.47
C PRO A 270 -23.18 5.23 8.47
N THR A 271 -23.01 5.81 9.65
CA THR A 271 -22.55 7.20 9.83
C THR A 271 -21.05 7.37 9.66
N LEU A 272 -20.28 6.28 9.68
CA LEU A 272 -18.84 6.30 9.53
C LEU A 272 -18.43 6.78 8.14
N VAL A 273 -17.44 7.67 8.06
CA VAL A 273 -16.86 8.06 6.79
C VAL A 273 -15.88 6.98 6.36
N THR A 274 -16.09 6.40 5.18
CA THR A 274 -15.18 5.43 4.58
C THR A 274 -14.29 6.11 3.53
N LYS A 275 -13.00 5.74 3.50
CA LYS A 275 -12.00 6.39 2.67
C LYS A 275 -11.05 5.39 2.04
N THR A 276 -10.64 5.66 0.81
CA THR A 276 -9.62 4.88 0.10
C THR A 276 -8.64 5.76 -0.67
N SER A 277 -7.56 5.15 -1.13
CA SER A 277 -6.54 5.81 -1.96
C SER A 277 -6.15 4.94 -3.14
N LEU A 278 -5.90 5.60 -4.28
CA LEU A 278 -5.36 5.02 -5.50
C LEU A 278 -4.09 5.75 -5.91
N MET A 279 -3.08 4.98 -6.29
CA MET A 279 -1.87 5.49 -6.91
C MET A 279 -2.00 5.42 -8.42
N LEU A 280 -1.64 6.50 -9.12
CA LEU A 280 -1.59 6.58 -10.57
C LEU A 280 -0.14 6.52 -11.08
N GLY A 281 0.03 6.06 -12.32
CA GLY A 281 1.33 5.91 -12.97
C GLY A 281 1.96 4.53 -12.83
N LEU A 282 1.13 3.52 -12.53
CA LEU A 282 1.51 2.10 -12.45
C LEU A 282 1.21 1.34 -13.75
N GLY A 283 0.54 1.98 -14.74
CA GLY A 283 0.15 1.39 -16.03
C GLY A 283 -1.35 1.12 -16.16
N GLU A 284 -2.15 1.68 -15.26
CA GLU A 284 -3.61 1.66 -15.33
C GLU A 284 -4.15 2.44 -16.53
N THR A 285 -5.28 2.00 -17.10
CA THR A 285 -6.03 2.76 -18.11
C THR A 285 -7.14 3.60 -17.47
N ASP A 286 -7.64 4.59 -18.22
CA ASP A 286 -8.75 5.44 -17.78
C ASP A 286 -10.02 4.63 -17.49
N GLU A 287 -10.30 3.63 -18.34
CA GLU A 287 -11.44 2.73 -18.18
C GLU A 287 -11.34 1.91 -16.89
N GLN A 288 -10.14 1.45 -16.55
CA GLN A 288 -9.89 0.70 -15.31
C GLN A 288 -10.06 1.59 -14.07
N VAL A 289 -9.57 2.83 -14.12
CA VAL A 289 -9.79 3.79 -13.01
C VAL A 289 -11.27 4.12 -12.87
N LEU A 290 -11.98 4.32 -13.98
CA LEU A 290 -13.42 4.58 -13.95
C LEU A 290 -14.22 3.40 -13.40
N ALA A 291 -13.87 2.16 -13.79
CA ALA A 291 -14.47 0.94 -13.24
C ALA A 291 -14.25 0.87 -11.72
N THR A 292 -13.00 1.10 -11.26
CA THR A 292 -12.68 1.13 -9.83
C THR A 292 -13.49 2.18 -9.05
N LEU A 293 -13.73 3.36 -9.63
CA LEU A 293 -14.58 4.37 -8.99
C LEU A 293 -16.05 3.91 -8.89
N LYS A 294 -16.56 3.19 -9.89
CA LYS A 294 -17.91 2.58 -9.83
C LYS A 294 -18.00 1.55 -8.71
N ASP A 295 -17.06 0.61 -8.66
CA ASP A 295 -17.01 -0.42 -7.62
C ASP A 295 -16.96 0.20 -6.21
N LEU A 296 -16.17 1.27 -6.04
CA LEU A 296 -16.10 2.01 -4.79
C LEU A 296 -17.44 2.68 -4.43
N ARG A 297 -18.19 3.19 -5.40
CA ARG A 297 -19.53 3.76 -5.15
C ARG A 297 -20.56 2.68 -4.83
N GLU A 298 -20.46 1.49 -5.42
CA GLU A 298 -21.32 0.35 -5.07
C GLU A 298 -21.17 -0.08 -3.61
N VAL A 299 -19.95 -0.02 -3.07
CA VAL A 299 -19.68 -0.27 -1.64
C VAL A 299 -19.87 0.97 -0.76
N GLN A 300 -20.44 2.06 -1.30
CA GLN A 300 -20.72 3.30 -0.59
C GLN A 300 -19.48 3.97 0.02
N CYS A 301 -18.33 3.86 -0.61
CA CYS A 301 -17.13 4.58 -0.18
C CYS A 301 -17.33 6.09 -0.33
N ASP A 302 -17.09 6.86 0.74
CA ASP A 302 -17.37 8.30 0.80
C ASP A 302 -16.25 9.15 0.21
N VAL A 303 -14.99 8.76 0.40
CA VAL A 303 -13.83 9.58 0.07
C VAL A 303 -12.81 8.76 -0.72
N VAL A 304 -12.33 9.34 -1.81
CA VAL A 304 -11.22 8.77 -2.59
C VAL A 304 -10.08 9.77 -2.73
N THR A 305 -8.85 9.28 -2.71
CA THR A 305 -7.67 10.10 -2.99
C THR A 305 -6.87 9.54 -4.14
N PHE A 306 -6.31 10.43 -4.99
CA PHE A 306 -5.42 10.07 -6.09
C PHE A 306 -4.06 10.73 -5.89
N GLY A 307 -2.99 9.93 -5.95
CA GLY A 307 -1.62 10.41 -5.88
C GLY A 307 -0.71 9.73 -6.90
N GLN A 308 0.38 10.39 -7.30
CA GLN A 308 1.38 9.77 -8.15
C GLN A 308 2.11 8.66 -7.41
N TYR A 309 2.24 7.49 -8.02
CA TYR A 309 3.19 6.50 -7.55
C TYR A 309 4.61 7.04 -7.66
N MET A 310 5.33 7.07 -6.55
CA MET A 310 6.73 7.47 -6.46
C MET A 310 7.56 6.27 -6.06
N ARG A 311 8.48 5.85 -6.92
CA ARG A 311 9.34 4.70 -6.66
C ARG A 311 10.28 4.94 -5.48
N PRO A 312 10.15 4.23 -4.35
CA PRO A 312 10.97 4.53 -3.16
C PRO A 312 12.45 4.21 -3.37
N THR A 313 12.78 3.08 -4.00
CA THR A 313 14.15 2.66 -4.31
C THR A 313 14.19 1.88 -5.63
N LYS A 314 15.37 1.64 -6.18
CA LYS A 314 15.56 0.85 -7.42
C LYS A 314 15.04 -0.60 -7.33
N ARG A 315 14.79 -1.12 -6.13
CA ARG A 315 14.24 -2.48 -5.90
C ARG A 315 12.71 -2.54 -6.07
N HIS A 316 12.01 -1.41 -5.94
CA HIS A 316 10.56 -1.32 -6.08
C HIS A 316 10.15 -1.24 -7.55
N MET A 317 8.86 -1.32 -7.82
CA MET A 317 8.29 -1.22 -9.16
C MET A 317 8.74 0.05 -9.87
N LYS A 318 8.94 -0.04 -11.18
CA LYS A 318 9.21 1.15 -12.00
C LYS A 318 7.94 2.00 -12.10
N VAL A 319 8.11 3.32 -12.15
CA VAL A 319 7.04 4.23 -12.56
C VAL A 319 6.83 4.03 -14.06
N VAL A 320 5.61 3.72 -14.47
CA VAL A 320 5.27 3.55 -15.89
C VAL A 320 5.10 4.92 -16.51
N ASP A 321 4.36 5.81 -15.83
CA ASP A 321 4.19 7.18 -16.29
C ASP A 321 4.12 8.20 -15.15
N TYR A 322 4.55 9.43 -15.42
CA TYR A 322 4.35 10.59 -14.55
C TYR A 322 3.14 11.36 -15.04
N ILE A 323 2.04 11.16 -14.33
CA ILE A 323 0.73 11.72 -14.67
C ILE A 323 0.76 13.24 -14.55
N GLN A 324 0.22 13.93 -15.54
CA GLN A 324 0.15 15.39 -15.55
C GLN A 324 -0.85 15.91 -14.50
N PRO A 325 -0.59 17.09 -13.91
CA PRO A 325 -1.49 17.66 -12.89
C PRO A 325 -2.95 17.81 -13.34
N GLU A 326 -3.17 18.13 -14.63
CA GLU A 326 -4.50 18.28 -15.23
C GLU A 326 -5.30 16.97 -15.19
N LYS A 327 -4.62 15.83 -15.31
CA LYS A 327 -5.27 14.51 -15.21
C LYS A 327 -5.73 14.20 -13.80
N PHE A 328 -5.01 14.66 -12.79
CA PHE A 328 -5.45 14.56 -11.39
C PHE A 328 -6.71 15.41 -11.14
N GLU A 329 -6.78 16.63 -11.71
CA GLU A 329 -7.98 17.45 -11.60
C GLU A 329 -9.17 16.82 -12.34
N PHE A 330 -8.93 16.23 -13.53
CA PHE A 330 -9.95 15.44 -14.24
C PHE A 330 -10.54 14.32 -13.35
N TRP A 331 -9.69 13.52 -12.69
CA TRP A 331 -10.17 12.44 -11.82
C TRP A 331 -10.88 12.96 -10.58
N LYS A 332 -10.47 14.09 -10.05
CA LYS A 332 -11.17 14.75 -8.94
C LYS A 332 -12.59 15.14 -9.32
N GLN A 333 -12.76 15.83 -10.45
CA GLN A 333 -14.08 16.23 -10.94
C GLN A 333 -14.95 14.99 -11.21
N LYS A 334 -14.37 13.98 -11.85
CA LYS A 334 -15.06 12.71 -12.15
C LYS A 334 -15.56 12.00 -10.89
N ALA A 335 -14.74 11.92 -9.86
CA ALA A 335 -15.12 11.33 -8.58
C ALA A 335 -16.28 12.12 -7.92
N LEU A 336 -16.21 13.45 -7.91
CA LEU A 336 -17.28 14.29 -7.36
C LEU A 336 -18.60 14.12 -8.14
N GLU A 337 -18.56 14.08 -9.48
CA GLU A 337 -19.72 13.79 -10.34
C GLU A 337 -20.35 12.43 -10.01
N MET A 338 -19.54 11.43 -9.65
CA MET A 338 -20.01 10.10 -9.27
C MET A 338 -20.55 10.02 -7.83
N GLY A 339 -20.57 11.12 -7.10
CA GLY A 339 -21.16 11.23 -5.76
C GLY A 339 -20.24 10.88 -4.60
N PHE A 340 -18.91 10.91 -4.78
CA PHE A 340 -18.00 10.92 -3.64
C PHE A 340 -18.17 12.24 -2.87
N LEU A 341 -18.18 12.18 -1.54
CA LEU A 341 -18.31 13.37 -0.70
C LEU A 341 -17.10 14.29 -0.80
N TYR A 342 -15.93 13.68 -1.02
CA TYR A 342 -14.67 14.39 -1.18
C TYR A 342 -13.68 13.59 -2.02
N CYS A 343 -12.89 14.32 -2.79
CA CYS A 343 -11.74 13.76 -3.53
C CYS A 343 -10.54 14.67 -3.38
N ALA A 344 -9.47 14.19 -2.74
CA ALA A 344 -8.16 14.83 -2.82
C ALA A 344 -7.38 14.19 -3.98
N SER A 345 -6.96 15.00 -4.94
CA SER A 345 -6.26 14.50 -6.12
C SER A 345 -5.14 15.44 -6.54
N GLY A 346 -3.96 14.88 -6.76
CA GLY A 346 -2.80 15.66 -7.17
C GLY A 346 -1.50 14.85 -7.12
N PRO A 347 -0.46 15.30 -7.82
CA PRO A 347 0.79 14.55 -7.94
C PRO A 347 1.44 14.19 -6.60
N LEU A 348 1.35 15.04 -5.60
CA LEU A 348 1.93 14.85 -4.28
C LEU A 348 0.93 14.36 -3.22
N VAL A 349 -0.34 14.16 -3.58
CA VAL A 349 -1.35 13.65 -2.66
C VAL A 349 -0.98 12.24 -2.18
N ARG A 350 -1.22 11.98 -0.91
CA ARG A 350 -1.11 10.68 -0.23
C ARG A 350 -2.41 10.42 0.54
N SER A 351 -2.64 9.18 0.95
CA SER A 351 -3.87 8.81 1.68
C SER A 351 -4.13 9.69 2.89
N SER A 352 -3.07 10.12 3.60
CA SER A 352 -3.17 10.99 4.77
C SER A 352 -2.80 12.46 4.50
N TYR A 353 -2.54 12.84 3.23
CA TYR A 353 -2.17 14.21 2.89
C TYR A 353 -3.32 15.16 3.16
N LYS A 354 -3.06 16.16 4.02
CA LYS A 354 -4.03 17.18 4.43
C LYS A 354 -5.38 16.58 4.87
N ALA A 355 -5.34 15.39 5.48
CA ALA A 355 -6.54 14.69 5.92
C ALA A 355 -7.36 15.51 6.95
N GLY A 356 -6.69 16.35 7.74
CA GLY A 356 -7.29 17.29 8.67
C GLY A 356 -7.74 18.62 8.06
N GLU A 357 -7.52 18.84 6.74
CA GLU A 357 -8.02 20.08 6.14
C GLU A 357 -9.54 20.15 6.20
N ALA A 358 -10.01 21.37 6.42
CA ALA A 358 -11.36 21.84 6.74
C ALA A 358 -12.55 21.08 6.13
N PHE A 359 -12.36 20.25 5.10
CA PHE A 359 -13.48 19.59 4.42
C PHE A 359 -13.96 18.33 5.16
N ILE A 360 -13.08 17.39 5.51
CA ILE A 360 -13.48 16.18 6.25
C ILE A 360 -14.00 16.61 7.63
N GLU A 361 -13.32 17.56 8.26
CA GLU A 361 -13.74 18.17 9.50
C GLU A 361 -15.12 18.84 9.37
N ASN A 362 -15.36 19.63 8.30
CA ASN A 362 -16.64 20.26 8.05
C ASN A 362 -17.76 19.26 7.71
N VAL A 363 -17.48 18.21 6.98
CA VAL A 363 -18.45 17.13 6.70
C VAL A 363 -18.83 16.40 7.97
N LEU A 364 -17.86 16.06 8.81
CA LEU A 364 -18.11 15.37 10.08
C LEU A 364 -18.87 16.28 11.06
N ARG A 365 -18.50 17.56 11.20
CA ARG A 365 -19.20 18.54 12.05
C ARG A 365 -20.62 18.82 11.57
N LYS A 366 -20.84 18.95 10.25
CA LYS A 366 -22.20 19.12 9.68
C LYS A 366 -23.08 17.90 9.92
N ARG A 367 -22.54 16.68 9.83
CA ARG A 367 -23.29 15.45 10.17
C ARG A 367 -23.66 15.40 11.64
N SER A 368 -22.74 15.79 12.54
CA SER A 368 -23.01 15.85 13.98
C SER A 368 -24.10 16.87 14.30
N SER A 369 -24.12 18.06 13.69
CA SER A 369 -25.15 19.06 13.90
C SER A 369 -26.52 18.63 13.35
N LEU A 370 -26.57 17.89 12.24
CA LEU A 370 -27.79 17.35 11.67
C LEU A 370 -28.38 16.19 12.49
N SER A 371 -27.54 15.42 13.18
CA SER A 371 -27.99 14.36 14.09
C SER A 371 -28.53 14.91 15.41
N MET A 372 -27.95 16.00 15.92
CA MET A 372 -28.46 16.68 17.14
C MET A 372 -29.80 17.40 16.94
N ASN A 373 -30.12 17.81 15.71
CA ASN A 373 -31.40 18.47 15.40
C ASN A 373 -32.53 17.48 15.06
N LYS A 374 -32.31 16.19 15.07
CA LYS A 374 -33.31 15.13 14.82
C LYS A 374 -33.63 14.30 16.06
N GLY A 375 -33.07 14.59 17.22
CA GLY A 375 -33.40 14.05 18.53
C GLY A 375 -34.14 15.10 19.35
#